data_25572d99ea48ba427f13919589d62fe5
#
_entry.id   25572d99ea48ba427f13919589d62fe5
#
_cell.length_a   1.000
_cell.length_b   1.000
_cell.length_c   1.000
_cell.angle_alpha   90.00
_cell.angle_beta   90.00
_cell.angle_gamma   90.00
#
_symmetry.space_group_name_H-M   'P 1'
#
loop_
_entity.id
_entity.type
_entity.pdbx_description
1 polymer ?
#
loop_
_entity_poly.entity_id
_entity_poly.type
_entity_poly.pdbx_seq_one_letter_code
_entity_poly.pdbx_strand_id
1 'polypeptide(L)'
;MKIIKRNGSEETFDIQKIVVAVTKADKDNGERTLTDSQIEDIAEYVEFKCNKLNRAVSVEEIQDMVENQIMATGAFELARKY
;
A
#
# COMPACT_ATOMS: atom_id res chain seq x y z
N MET A 1 -10.33 6.76 9.57
CA MET A 1 -9.21 7.60 9.09
C MET A 1 -9.52 8.09 7.69
N LYS A 2 -9.20 9.33 7.43
CA LYS A 2 -9.47 9.96 6.12
C LYS A 2 -8.23 9.97 5.24
N ILE A 3 -8.46 9.76 3.95
CA ILE A 3 -7.42 9.80 2.91
C ILE A 3 -7.68 11.04 2.06
N ILE A 4 -6.61 11.79 1.77
CA ILE A 4 -6.68 12.94 0.87
C ILE A 4 -6.20 12.50 -0.52
N LYS A 5 -7.09 12.57 -1.50
CA LYS A 5 -6.80 12.20 -2.89
C LYS A 5 -6.03 13.33 -3.58
N ARG A 6 -5.46 13.02 -4.73
CA ARG A 6 -4.67 13.99 -5.51
C ARG A 6 -5.45 15.24 -5.90
N ASN A 7 -6.76 15.09 -6.11
CA ASN A 7 -7.63 16.23 -6.44
C ASN A 7 -8.08 17.01 -5.21
N GLY A 8 -7.59 16.68 -4.02
CA GLY A 8 -7.92 17.34 -2.77
C GLY A 8 -9.18 16.80 -2.08
N SER A 9 -9.92 15.90 -2.72
CA SER A 9 -11.10 15.31 -2.07
C SER A 9 -10.69 14.29 -1.02
N GLU A 10 -11.59 14.03 -0.07
CA GLU A 10 -11.36 13.06 0.99
C GLU A 10 -12.18 11.81 0.77
N GLU A 11 -11.64 10.67 1.22
CA GLU A 11 -12.39 9.42 1.29
C GLU A 11 -12.00 8.67 2.55
N THR A 12 -12.80 7.68 2.93
CA THR A 12 -12.49 6.82 4.08
C THR A 12 -11.44 5.81 3.68
N PHE A 13 -10.47 5.60 4.57
CA PHE A 13 -9.45 4.57 4.36
C PHE A 13 -10.10 3.19 4.23
N ASP A 14 -9.66 2.44 3.23
CA ASP A 14 -10.11 1.08 2.99
C ASP A 14 -8.89 0.19 2.72
N ILE A 15 -8.57 -0.67 3.68
CA ILE A 15 -7.41 -1.55 3.62
C ILE A 15 -7.46 -2.47 2.40
N GLN A 16 -8.65 -2.86 1.94
CA GLN A 16 -8.80 -3.74 0.80
C GLN A 16 -8.30 -3.12 -0.49
N LYS A 17 -8.35 -1.80 -0.59
CA LYS A 17 -7.79 -1.10 -1.76
C LYS A 17 -6.28 -1.30 -1.88
N ILE A 18 -5.58 -1.35 -0.74
CA ILE A 18 -4.14 -1.64 -0.73
C ILE A 18 -3.90 -3.08 -1.16
N VAL A 19 -4.65 -4.02 -0.59
CA VAL A 19 -4.52 -5.45 -0.93
C VAL A 19 -4.73 -5.66 -2.42
N VAL A 20 -5.79 -5.09 -2.98
CA VAL A 20 -6.12 -5.22 -4.41
C VAL A 20 -5.01 -4.60 -5.27
N ALA A 21 -4.55 -3.40 -4.93
CA ALA A 21 -3.54 -2.70 -5.72
C ALA A 21 -2.21 -3.46 -5.73
N VAL A 22 -1.77 -3.96 -4.57
CA VAL A 22 -0.51 -4.72 -4.48
C VAL A 22 -0.63 -6.06 -5.20
N THR A 23 -1.76 -6.75 -5.04
CA THR A 23 -2.00 -8.02 -5.72
C THR A 23 -1.95 -7.85 -7.24
N LYS A 24 -2.60 -6.80 -7.74
CA LYS A 24 -2.61 -6.50 -9.17
C LYS A 24 -1.21 -6.20 -9.69
N ALA A 25 -0.47 -5.36 -8.98
CA ALA A 25 0.91 -5.01 -9.37
C ALA A 25 1.79 -6.26 -9.39
N ASP A 26 1.63 -7.15 -8.42
CA ASP A 26 2.41 -8.39 -8.35
C ASP A 26 2.10 -9.33 -9.51
N LYS A 27 0.82 -9.44 -9.89
CA LYS A 27 0.43 -10.24 -11.07
C LYS A 27 0.96 -9.63 -12.36
N ASP A 28 0.90 -8.32 -12.50
CA ASP A 28 1.36 -7.60 -13.69
C ASP A 28 2.89 -7.67 -13.85
N ASN A 29 3.60 -8.02 -12.78
CA ASN A 29 5.05 -8.21 -12.81
C ASN A 29 5.48 -9.53 -13.49
N GLY A 30 4.53 -10.33 -13.94
CA GLY A 30 4.78 -11.60 -14.62
C GLY A 30 4.71 -12.78 -13.69
N GLU A 31 5.68 -12.97 -12.82
CA GLU A 31 5.67 -13.98 -11.79
C GLU A 31 5.28 -13.38 -10.45
N ARG A 32 4.42 -14.08 -9.74
CA ARG A 32 3.99 -13.64 -8.42
C ARG A 32 5.14 -13.73 -7.43
N THR A 33 5.47 -12.59 -6.79
CA THR A 33 6.62 -12.46 -5.88
C THR A 33 6.20 -12.56 -4.42
N LEU A 34 4.99 -12.08 -4.09
CA LEU A 34 4.50 -12.02 -2.71
C LEU A 34 3.39 -13.05 -2.48
N THR A 35 3.35 -13.61 -1.28
CA THR A 35 2.23 -14.46 -0.85
C THR A 35 1.07 -13.57 -0.44
N ASP A 36 -0.13 -14.15 -0.39
CA ASP A 36 -1.30 -13.43 0.13
C ASP A 36 -1.06 -12.93 1.56
N SER A 37 -0.41 -13.74 2.38
CA SER A 37 -0.09 -13.37 3.76
C SER A 37 0.84 -12.16 3.82
N GLN A 38 1.85 -12.11 2.94
CA GLN A 38 2.75 -10.95 2.88
C GLN A 38 2.01 -9.70 2.46
N ILE A 39 1.11 -9.80 1.50
CA ILE A 39 0.32 -8.65 1.04
C ILE A 39 -0.58 -8.14 2.17
N GLU A 40 -1.25 -9.03 2.89
CA GLU A 40 -2.07 -8.66 4.03
C GLU A 40 -1.25 -7.98 5.14
N ASP A 41 -0.07 -8.51 5.43
CA ASP A 41 0.83 -7.93 6.43
C ASP A 41 1.26 -6.52 6.04
N ILE A 42 1.57 -6.30 4.76
CA ILE A 42 1.91 -4.97 4.26
C ILE A 42 0.74 -4.00 4.47
N ALA A 43 -0.46 -4.42 4.08
CA ALA A 43 -1.66 -3.57 4.21
C ALA A 43 -1.95 -3.23 5.67
N GLU A 44 -1.86 -4.21 6.57
CA GLU A 44 -2.08 -4.01 8.00
C GLU A 44 -1.03 -3.08 8.61
N TYR A 45 0.22 -3.22 8.21
CA TYR A 45 1.29 -2.34 8.67
C TYR A 45 1.03 -0.90 8.25
N VAL A 46 0.63 -0.69 7.01
CA VAL A 46 0.34 0.66 6.51
C VAL A 46 -0.84 1.27 7.27
N GLU A 47 -1.90 0.51 7.50
CA GLU A 47 -3.04 0.96 8.29
C GLU A 47 -2.60 1.36 9.70
N PHE A 48 -1.81 0.54 10.35
CA PHE A 48 -1.29 0.80 11.68
C PHE A 48 -0.49 2.10 11.73
N LYS A 49 0.40 2.31 10.77
CA LYS A 49 1.22 3.54 10.70
C LYS A 49 0.37 4.76 10.43
N CYS A 50 -0.61 4.66 9.54
CA CYS A 50 -1.51 5.77 9.24
C CYS A 50 -2.33 6.18 10.46
N ASN A 51 -2.84 5.20 11.21
CA ASN A 51 -3.61 5.47 12.42
C ASN A 51 -2.78 6.20 13.48
N LYS A 52 -1.48 5.93 13.54
CA LYS A 52 -0.58 6.60 14.48
C LYS A 52 -0.35 8.07 14.16
N LEU A 53 -0.51 8.47 12.91
CA LEU A 53 -0.31 9.86 12.53
C LEU A 53 -1.39 10.79 13.08
N ASN A 54 -2.56 10.24 13.42
CA ASN A 54 -3.67 10.98 14.03
C ASN A 54 -4.07 12.22 13.21
N ARG A 55 -4.05 12.11 11.89
CA ARG A 55 -4.45 13.12 10.93
C ARG A 55 -4.86 12.47 9.62
N ALA A 56 -5.47 13.24 8.71
CA ALA A 56 -5.69 12.78 7.35
C ALA A 56 -4.35 12.49 6.67
N VAL A 57 -4.30 11.45 5.84
CA VAL A 57 -3.08 10.99 5.18
C VAL A 57 -3.29 11.08 3.68
N SER A 58 -2.29 11.58 2.94
CA SER A 58 -2.39 11.68 1.49
C SER A 58 -2.18 10.32 0.82
N VAL A 59 -2.71 10.18 -0.40
CA VAL A 59 -2.51 8.98 -1.22
C VAL A 59 -1.01 8.75 -1.45
N GLU A 60 -0.24 9.82 -1.69
CA GLU A 60 1.19 9.72 -1.92
C GLU A 60 1.93 9.16 -0.70
N GLU A 61 1.55 9.59 0.50
CA GLU A 61 2.15 9.05 1.74
C GLU A 61 1.88 7.56 1.87
N ILE A 62 0.65 7.12 1.53
CA ILE A 62 0.29 5.70 1.57
C ILE A 62 1.09 4.91 0.54
N GLN A 63 1.21 5.43 -0.68
CA GLN A 63 1.98 4.77 -1.73
C GLN A 63 3.44 4.60 -1.32
N ASP A 64 4.03 5.61 -0.70
CA ASP A 64 5.41 5.54 -0.21
C ASP A 64 5.56 4.46 0.88
N MET A 65 4.63 4.39 1.81
CA MET A 65 4.65 3.37 2.85
C MET A 65 4.55 1.96 2.27
N VAL A 66 3.64 1.76 1.32
CA VAL A 66 3.45 0.46 0.66
C VAL A 66 4.72 0.07 -0.10
N GLU A 67 5.27 0.99 -0.88
CA GLU A 67 6.49 0.76 -1.64
C GLU A 67 7.65 0.36 -0.72
N ASN A 68 7.84 1.08 0.39
CA ASN A 68 8.89 0.78 1.35
C ASN A 68 8.72 -0.60 1.97
N GLN A 69 7.48 -1.02 2.23
CA GLN A 69 7.21 -2.35 2.78
C GLN A 69 7.48 -3.45 1.74
N ILE A 70 7.14 -3.21 0.48
CA ILE A 70 7.46 -4.15 -0.59
C ILE A 70 8.97 -4.30 -0.73
N MET A 71 9.72 -3.20 -0.69
CA MET A 71 11.18 -3.22 -0.74
C MET A 71 11.76 -4.01 0.44
N ALA A 72 11.17 -3.87 1.63
CA ALA A 72 11.63 -4.58 2.82
C ALA A 72 11.50 -6.11 2.69
N THR A 73 10.63 -6.60 1.81
CA THR A 73 10.53 -8.04 1.53
C THR A 73 11.60 -8.54 0.57
N GLY A 74 12.36 -7.63 -0.05
CA GLY A 74 13.34 -7.96 -1.08
C GLY A 74 12.77 -7.94 -2.51
N ALA A 75 11.50 -7.62 -2.68
CA ALA A 75 10.84 -7.62 -3.98
C ALA A 75 11.06 -6.27 -4.70
N PHE A 76 12.31 -5.94 -5.03
CA PHE A 76 12.68 -4.64 -5.58
C PHE A 76 12.03 -4.34 -6.92
N GLU A 77 11.93 -5.34 -7.80
CA GLU A 77 11.28 -5.15 -9.10
C GLU A 77 9.80 -4.78 -8.95
N LEU A 78 9.11 -5.44 -8.02
CA LEU A 78 7.72 -5.14 -7.74
C LEU A 78 7.56 -3.73 -7.16
N ALA A 79 8.44 -3.33 -6.23
CA ALA A 79 8.41 -2.00 -5.63
C ALA A 79 8.55 -0.91 -6.69
N ARG A 80 9.41 -1.13 -7.69
CA ARG A 80 9.62 -0.17 -8.78
C ARG A 80 8.40 -0.04 -9.68
N LYS A 81 7.61 -1.11 -9.84
CA LYS A 81 6.42 -1.14 -10.69
C LYS A 81 5.15 -0.71 -9.97
N TYR A 82 5.16 -0.76 -8.66
CA TYR A 82 4.03 -0.35 -7.86
C TYR A 82 3.87 1.16 -7.92
#